data_6a2b250e6f4c3b41b82ceb34423bfef7
#
_entry.id   6a2b250e6f4c3b41b82ceb34423bfef7
#
_cell.length_a   1.000
_cell.length_b   1.000
_cell.length_c   1.000
_cell.angle_alpha   90.00
_cell.angle_beta   90.00
_cell.angle_gamma   90.00
#
_symmetry.space_group_name_H-M   'P 1'
#
loop_
_entity.id
_entity.type
_entity.pdbx_description
1 polymer ?
#
loop_
_entity_poly.entity_id
_entity_poly.type
_entity_poly.pdbx_seq_one_letter_code
_entity_poly.pdbx_strand_id
1 'polypeptide(L)'
;MYKRQNYIVGVKNVTSNEPFFQGHFPQEPVMPGVLQIEAMAQVGGLLVLNSVDEPEKYSTYFLKIDNVKFRQKVVPGDTLIFRVELMAPIRRGISTMKGYVFVGEKIVCEAEFMAQIVKNK
;
A
#
# COMPACT_ATOMS: atom_id res chain seq x y z
N MET A 1 -26.42 1.65 0.08
CA MET A 1 -25.04 1.74 0.55
C MET A 1 -24.21 0.58 0.04
N TYR A 2 -23.09 0.87 -0.50
CA TYR A 2 -22.17 -0.16 -0.94
C TYR A 2 -21.39 -0.70 0.21
N LYS A 3 -21.44 -2.00 0.37
CA LYS A 3 -20.61 -2.70 1.33
C LYS A 3 -19.37 -3.29 0.70
N ARG A 4 -19.26 -3.22 -0.61
CA ARG A 4 -18.12 -3.78 -1.32
C ARG A 4 -17.39 -2.69 -2.04
N GLN A 5 -16.12 -2.58 -1.75
CA GLN A 5 -15.21 -1.79 -2.54
C GLN A 5 -14.25 -2.73 -3.23
N ASN A 6 -14.00 -2.47 -4.51
CA ASN A 6 -12.99 -3.20 -5.27
C ASN A 6 -11.64 -2.51 -5.24
N TYR A 7 -11.60 -1.27 -4.80
CA TYR A 7 -10.36 -0.52 -4.74
C TYR A 7 -10.41 0.52 -3.63
N ILE A 8 -9.23 1.03 -3.28
CA ILE A 8 -9.07 2.11 -2.33
C ILE A 8 -7.98 3.05 -2.82
N VAL A 9 -8.10 4.33 -2.48
CA VAL A 9 -7.10 5.34 -2.81
C VAL A 9 -6.61 5.96 -1.50
N GLY A 10 -5.30 6.06 -1.35
CA GLY A 10 -4.67 6.72 -0.22
C GLY A 10 -3.69 7.78 -0.69
N VAL A 11 -3.36 8.73 0.18
CA VAL A 11 -2.46 9.83 -0.13
C VAL A 11 -1.42 9.97 0.96
N LYS A 12 -0.17 10.21 0.56
CA LYS A 12 0.92 10.52 1.48
C LYS A 12 1.81 11.59 0.87
N ASN A 13 2.08 12.64 1.65
CA ASN A 13 3.06 13.63 1.28
C ASN A 13 4.43 13.21 1.80
N VAL A 14 5.44 13.28 0.94
CA VAL A 14 6.81 12.95 1.31
C VAL A 14 7.50 14.23 1.72
N THR A 15 8.00 14.26 2.98
CA THR A 15 8.66 15.44 3.52
C THR A 15 10.12 15.12 3.80
N SER A 16 10.96 16.16 3.81
CA SER A 16 12.39 16.01 4.12
C SER A 16 12.64 15.67 5.59
N ASN A 17 11.64 15.84 6.46
CA ASN A 17 11.75 15.55 7.88
C ASN A 17 11.56 14.09 8.23
N GLU A 18 11.25 13.24 7.26
CA GLU A 18 11.06 11.83 7.53
C GLU A 18 12.40 11.17 7.89
N PRO A 19 12.44 10.33 8.95
CA PRO A 19 13.69 9.79 9.47
C PRO A 19 14.53 9.00 8.48
N PHE A 20 13.89 8.33 7.52
CA PHE A 20 14.62 7.50 6.57
C PHE A 20 15.56 8.30 5.66
N PHE A 21 15.33 9.61 5.50
CA PHE A 21 16.20 10.43 4.67
C PHE A 21 17.54 10.73 5.33
N GLN A 22 17.65 10.55 6.63
CA GLN A 22 18.91 10.79 7.35
C GLN A 22 19.97 9.73 7.00
N GLY A 23 19.53 8.50 6.76
CA GLY A 23 20.44 7.40 6.46
C GLY A 23 20.39 6.92 5.01
N HIS A 24 19.44 7.40 4.22
CA HIS A 24 19.27 6.95 2.85
C HIS A 24 19.47 8.11 1.89
N PHE A 25 20.72 8.22 1.44
CA PHE A 25 21.23 9.24 0.52
C PHE A 25 21.07 10.66 1.05
N PRO A 26 21.84 11.05 2.10
CA PRO A 26 21.71 12.40 2.69
C PRO A 26 21.89 13.54 1.70
N GLN A 27 22.71 13.34 0.66
CA GLN A 27 22.98 14.35 -0.36
C GLN A 27 21.93 14.37 -1.46
N GLU A 28 21.25 13.26 -1.65
CA GLU A 28 20.17 13.12 -2.62
C GLU A 28 19.07 12.27 -1.98
N PRO A 29 18.17 12.91 -1.21
CA PRO A 29 17.15 12.15 -0.49
C PRO A 29 16.22 11.41 -1.44
N VAL A 30 16.08 10.12 -1.23
CA VAL A 30 15.19 9.25 -2.00
C VAL A 30 14.43 8.36 -1.03
N MET A 31 13.13 8.28 -1.20
CA MET A 31 12.32 7.38 -0.39
C MET A 31 12.63 5.93 -0.75
N PRO A 32 13.03 5.09 0.22
CA PRO A 32 13.26 3.67 -0.05
C PRO A 32 12.05 3.01 -0.65
N GLY A 33 12.26 2.20 -1.70
CA GLY A 33 11.17 1.53 -2.38
C GLY A 33 10.36 0.61 -1.47
N VAL A 34 11.03 -0.06 -0.53
CA VAL A 34 10.33 -0.95 0.40
C VAL A 34 9.32 -0.20 1.27
N LEU A 35 9.56 1.08 1.58
CA LEU A 35 8.61 1.88 2.33
C LEU A 35 7.38 2.25 1.50
N GLN A 36 7.54 2.36 0.19
CA GLN A 36 6.41 2.54 -0.72
C GLN A 36 5.52 1.30 -0.71
N ILE A 37 6.14 0.12 -0.73
CA ILE A 37 5.41 -1.14 -0.66
C ILE A 37 4.69 -1.27 0.68
N GLU A 38 5.35 -0.90 1.77
CA GLU A 38 4.73 -0.93 3.10
C GLU A 38 3.50 -0.02 3.15
N ALA A 39 3.62 1.20 2.66
CA ALA A 39 2.50 2.14 2.63
C ALA A 39 1.35 1.61 1.77
N MET A 40 1.69 1.04 0.62
CA MET A 40 0.71 0.42 -0.27
C MET A 40 -0.01 -0.73 0.43
N ALA A 41 0.72 -1.55 1.17
CA ALA A 41 0.16 -2.66 1.91
C ALA A 41 -0.79 -2.19 3.02
N GLN A 42 -0.44 -1.11 3.70
CA GLN A 42 -1.32 -0.53 4.71
C GLN A 42 -2.64 -0.04 4.10
N VAL A 43 -2.57 0.62 2.95
CA VAL A 43 -3.76 1.06 2.22
C VAL A 43 -4.60 -0.15 1.82
N GLY A 44 -3.97 -1.21 1.31
CA GLY A 44 -4.65 -2.44 0.95
C GLY A 44 -5.28 -3.15 2.15
N GLY A 45 -4.61 -3.10 3.30
CA GLY A 45 -5.17 -3.64 4.54
C GLY A 45 -6.49 -2.98 4.92
N LEU A 46 -6.57 -1.67 4.73
CA LEU A 46 -7.82 -0.95 4.98
C LEU A 46 -8.93 -1.41 4.04
N LEU A 47 -8.61 -1.67 2.79
CA LEU A 47 -9.58 -2.17 1.82
C LEU A 47 -10.15 -3.50 2.27
N VAL A 48 -9.29 -4.42 2.71
CA VAL A 48 -9.71 -5.75 3.14
C VAL A 48 -10.51 -5.68 4.44
N LEU A 49 -10.02 -4.90 5.41
CA LEU A 49 -10.72 -4.75 6.70
C LEU A 49 -12.08 -4.08 6.55
N ASN A 50 -12.24 -3.25 5.53
CA ASN A 50 -13.53 -2.62 5.27
C ASN A 50 -14.60 -3.61 4.81
N SER A 51 -14.21 -4.84 4.48
CA SER A 51 -15.14 -5.88 4.05
C SER A 51 -15.76 -6.65 5.22
N VAL A 52 -15.32 -6.42 6.46
CA VAL A 52 -15.84 -7.10 7.65
C VAL A 52 -16.55 -6.13 8.57
N ASP A 53 -17.49 -6.65 9.38
CA ASP A 53 -18.34 -5.81 10.23
C ASP A 53 -17.62 -5.20 11.42
N GLU A 54 -16.64 -5.89 11.97
CA GLU A 54 -15.90 -5.42 13.14
C GLU A 54 -14.41 -5.48 12.86
N PRO A 55 -13.90 -4.54 12.05
CA PRO A 55 -12.49 -4.59 11.61
C PRO A 55 -11.50 -4.58 12.77
N GLU A 56 -11.81 -3.96 13.89
CA GLU A 56 -10.94 -3.93 15.06
C GLU A 56 -10.71 -5.31 15.68
N LYS A 57 -11.49 -6.29 15.32
CA LYS A 57 -11.35 -7.66 15.83
C LYS A 57 -10.47 -8.54 14.92
N TYR A 58 -9.95 -7.98 13.85
CA TYR A 58 -9.16 -8.72 12.89
C TYR A 58 -7.74 -8.18 12.82
N SER A 59 -6.81 -9.09 12.51
CA SER A 59 -5.42 -8.73 12.17
C SER A 59 -5.16 -9.08 10.72
N THR A 60 -4.33 -8.27 10.07
CA THR A 60 -3.96 -8.48 8.68
C THR A 60 -2.53 -8.99 8.59
N TYR A 61 -2.34 -10.07 7.86
CA TYR A 61 -1.03 -10.65 7.60
C TYR A 61 -0.76 -10.66 6.11
N PHE A 62 0.41 -10.22 5.71
CA PHE A 62 0.80 -10.28 4.30
C PHE A 62 1.52 -11.58 4.04
N LEU A 63 1.01 -12.33 3.08
CA LEU A 63 1.49 -13.67 2.77
C LEU A 63 2.53 -13.66 1.66
N LYS A 64 2.44 -12.69 0.76
CA LYS A 64 3.25 -12.74 -0.46
C LYS A 64 3.25 -11.38 -1.14
N ILE A 65 4.38 -11.00 -1.71
CA ILE A 65 4.53 -9.81 -2.54
C ILE A 65 5.21 -10.25 -3.84
N ASP A 66 4.60 -9.92 -4.97
CA ASP A 66 5.08 -10.32 -6.29
C ASP A 66 5.10 -9.15 -7.27
N ASN A 67 5.84 -9.34 -8.34
CA ASN A 67 5.83 -8.44 -9.50
C ASN A 67 6.05 -6.99 -9.12
N VAL A 68 7.01 -6.77 -8.21
CA VAL A 68 7.35 -5.43 -7.74
C VAL A 68 8.17 -4.74 -8.81
N LYS A 69 7.75 -3.52 -9.17
CA LYS A 69 8.47 -2.69 -10.13
C LYS A 69 8.62 -1.29 -9.56
N PHE A 70 9.86 -0.81 -9.50
CA PHE A 70 10.17 0.56 -9.12
C PHE A 70 10.58 1.29 -10.38
N ARG A 71 9.80 2.29 -10.77
CA ARG A 71 9.99 2.96 -12.07
C ARG A 71 10.68 4.30 -11.97
N GLN A 72 10.49 5.00 -10.84
CA GLN A 72 11.07 6.32 -10.64
C GLN A 72 11.37 6.54 -9.17
N LYS A 73 12.30 7.47 -8.91
CA LYS A 73 12.63 7.90 -7.56
C LYS A 73 11.48 8.71 -6.97
N VAL A 74 11.28 8.58 -5.67
CA VAL A 74 10.38 9.41 -4.90
C VAL A 74 11.23 10.25 -3.96
N VAL A 75 11.03 11.56 -3.99
CA VAL A 75 11.85 12.52 -3.26
C VAL A 75 10.98 13.43 -2.41
N PRO A 76 11.56 14.15 -1.44
CA PRO A 76 10.79 15.13 -0.66
C PRO A 76 10.08 16.13 -1.57
N GLY A 77 8.85 16.46 -1.24
CA GLY A 77 7.99 17.32 -2.06
C GLY A 77 7.02 16.57 -2.92
N ASP A 78 7.26 15.28 -3.16
CA ASP A 78 6.32 14.47 -3.93
C ASP A 78 5.09 14.14 -3.09
N THR A 79 3.94 14.11 -3.75
CA THR A 79 2.70 13.61 -3.17
C THR A 79 2.42 12.26 -3.80
N LEU A 80 2.36 11.22 -2.97
CA LEU A 80 2.10 9.86 -3.42
C LEU A 80 0.60 9.59 -3.37
N ILE A 81 0.07 9.11 -4.48
CA ILE A 81 -1.30 8.62 -4.53
C ILE A 81 -1.22 7.12 -4.71
N PHE A 82 -1.76 6.39 -3.76
CA PHE A 82 -1.81 4.93 -3.79
C PHE A 82 -3.17 4.51 -4.29
N ARG A 83 -3.18 3.62 -5.27
CA ARG A 83 -4.41 2.96 -5.69
C ARG A 83 -4.19 1.47 -5.54
N VAL A 84 -5.00 0.84 -4.72
CA VAL A 84 -4.92 -0.59 -4.49
C VAL A 84 -6.27 -1.19 -4.83
N GLU A 85 -6.26 -2.25 -5.63
CA GLU A 85 -7.49 -2.88 -6.07
C GLU A 85 -7.45 -4.38 -5.86
N LEU A 86 -8.61 -4.96 -5.61
CA LEU A 86 -8.76 -6.41 -5.51
C LEU A 86 -8.72 -7.01 -6.89
N MET A 87 -7.90 -8.05 -7.06
CA MET A 87 -7.79 -8.79 -8.32
C MET A 87 -8.84 -9.89 -8.42
N ALA A 88 -9.39 -10.30 -7.29
CA ALA A 88 -10.37 -11.37 -7.20
C ALA A 88 -11.21 -11.18 -5.93
N PRO A 89 -12.38 -11.81 -5.84
CA PRO A 89 -13.17 -11.77 -4.60
C PRO A 89 -12.38 -12.35 -3.43
N ILE A 90 -12.59 -11.76 -2.26
CA ILE A 90 -11.96 -12.24 -1.03
C ILE A 90 -12.56 -13.60 -0.67
N ARG A 91 -11.69 -14.59 -0.42
CA ARG A 91 -12.11 -15.93 -0.05
C ARG A 91 -11.37 -16.40 1.19
N ARG A 92 -12.11 -16.85 2.20
CA ARG A 92 -11.54 -17.36 3.46
C ARG A 92 -10.58 -16.35 4.10
N GLY A 93 -10.92 -15.07 3.99
CA GLY A 93 -10.08 -14.00 4.51
C GLY A 93 -8.85 -13.70 3.68
N ILE A 94 -8.65 -14.39 2.55
CA ILE A 94 -7.49 -14.17 1.68
C ILE A 94 -7.87 -13.24 0.55
N SER A 95 -7.07 -12.19 0.38
CA SER A 95 -7.24 -11.20 -0.68
C SER A 95 -5.98 -11.13 -1.54
N THR A 96 -6.19 -11.02 -2.85
CA THR A 96 -5.13 -10.77 -3.82
C THR A 96 -5.34 -9.37 -4.37
N MET A 97 -4.31 -8.53 -4.26
CA MET A 97 -4.44 -7.12 -4.59
C MET A 97 -3.32 -6.68 -5.52
N LYS A 98 -3.61 -5.66 -6.32
CA LYS A 98 -2.61 -4.98 -7.11
C LYS A 98 -2.59 -3.52 -6.71
N GLY A 99 -1.41 -3.01 -6.42
CA GLY A 99 -1.23 -1.63 -5.99
C GLY A 99 -0.36 -0.84 -6.95
N TYR A 100 -0.69 0.43 -7.05
CA TYR A 100 0.05 1.40 -7.84
C TYR A 100 0.33 2.60 -6.98
N VAL A 101 1.51 3.20 -7.18
CA VAL A 101 1.85 4.48 -6.58
C VAL A 101 2.06 5.48 -7.71
N PHE A 102 1.37 6.61 -7.62
CA PHE A 102 1.46 7.67 -8.61
C PHE A 102 2.09 8.91 -8.01
N VAL A 103 2.90 9.59 -8.80
CA VAL A 103 3.28 10.98 -8.56
C VAL A 103 2.81 11.76 -9.79
N GLY A 104 1.79 12.61 -9.60
CA GLY A 104 1.11 13.22 -10.72
C GLY A 104 0.44 12.16 -11.58
N GLU A 105 0.75 12.15 -12.87
CA GLU A 105 0.19 11.18 -13.81
C GLU A 105 1.10 9.96 -14.03
N LYS A 106 2.24 9.92 -13.35
CA LYS A 106 3.22 8.87 -13.57
C LYS A 106 3.14 7.80 -12.50
N ILE A 107 3.20 6.54 -12.93
CA ILE A 107 3.32 5.41 -12.01
C ILE A 107 4.79 5.29 -11.61
N VAL A 108 5.08 5.42 -10.31
CA VAL A 108 6.45 5.34 -9.80
C VAL A 108 6.76 3.98 -9.20
N CYS A 109 5.73 3.23 -8.79
CA CYS A 109 5.90 1.91 -8.21
C CYS A 109 4.63 1.10 -8.46
N GLU A 110 4.78 -0.21 -8.60
CA GLU A 110 3.64 -1.12 -8.64
C GLU A 110 4.03 -2.46 -8.05
N ALA A 111 3.06 -3.14 -7.49
CA ALA A 111 3.26 -4.46 -6.89
C ALA A 111 1.94 -5.22 -6.79
N GLU A 112 2.06 -6.55 -6.74
CA GLU A 112 0.94 -7.43 -6.40
C GLU A 112 1.23 -8.03 -5.05
N PHE A 113 0.21 -8.16 -4.22
CA PHE A 113 0.40 -8.75 -2.90
C PHE A 113 -0.85 -9.50 -2.45
N MET A 114 -0.62 -10.45 -1.56
CA MET A 114 -1.65 -11.28 -1.00
C MET A 114 -1.65 -11.10 0.50
N ALA A 115 -2.83 -10.90 1.06
CA ALA A 115 -2.99 -10.72 2.50
C ALA A 115 -4.09 -11.63 3.03
N GLN A 116 -4.01 -11.92 4.31
CA GLN A 116 -5.04 -12.68 5.01
C GLN A 116 -5.45 -11.93 6.26
N ILE A 117 -6.76 -11.84 6.49
CA ILE A 117 -7.29 -11.32 7.75
C ILE A 117 -7.69 -12.50 8.61
N VAL A 118 -7.35 -12.40 9.89
CA VAL A 118 -7.63 -13.43 10.88
C VAL A 118 -8.28 -12.79 12.08
N LYS A 119 -9.38 -13.38 12.54
CA LYS A 119 -10.07 -12.86 13.70
C LYS A 119 -9.24 -13.08 14.95
N ASN A 120 -9.08 -12.03 15.73
CA ASN A 120 -8.36 -12.08 17.00
C ASN A 120 -9.18 -12.85 18.03
N LYS A 121 -8.49 -13.56 18.88
CA LYS A 121 -9.14 -14.30 19.96
C LYS A 121 -9.55 -13.38 21.09
#